data_ef0e33eeaf4d00d7dbcb87df1e27b20f
#
_entry.id   ef0e33eeaf4d00d7dbcb87df1e27b20f
#
_cell.length_a   1.000
_cell.length_b   1.000
_cell.length_c   1.000
_cell.angle_alpha   90.00
_cell.angle_beta   90.00
_cell.angle_gamma   90.00
#
_symmetry.space_group_name_H-M   'P 1'
#
loop_
_entity.id
_entity.type
_entity.pdbx_description
1 polymer ?
#
loop_
_entity_poly.entity_id
_entity_poly.type
_entity_poly.pdbx_seq_one_letter_code
_entity_poly.pdbx_strand_id
1 'polypeptide(L)'
;MVVEVPAAGDKAAYFGSFLDAWQTPIVDVGLSGEDKGKGGKYLFLPPGYSGAVPQGYLVYRPNTYALEVAFRPVAKNGGTIEEVVEYGKSLKIYKLSEAGNPPKTRFIDAYPKKWNTLPSYDINYFRDLNTIIQKEPVLDRDKAMMGLLASIGIEKGKPFAPDAETTKALEEGARRGYDWMQHYFTTPGMSCAPMWEGSQWQVWNLSRDQAKQGFPFVTDDRLMIDERAGYYFFATALPKNLGGDTFYLTGLRDNHGALFNGTSTYRLRVPKDTPARDFWSVIVYSMKTKGFIEGRDRVGLSTKNVAKMKANADGSVDVYFAPKPPAGLESNWIPTGEDFFLLFRLYGPEKPLFDKTWKLDDVERVK
;
A
#
# COMPACT_ATOMS: atom_id res chain seq x y z
N MET A 1 11.59 16.29 -14.33
CA MET A 1 10.84 15.18 -14.90
C MET A 1 9.38 15.58 -15.04
N VAL A 2 8.75 15.28 -16.16
CA VAL A 2 7.31 15.52 -16.38
C VAL A 2 6.59 14.18 -16.42
N VAL A 3 5.43 14.12 -15.76
CA VAL A 3 4.48 13.01 -15.88
C VAL A 3 3.14 13.61 -16.33
N GLU A 4 2.72 13.26 -17.54
CA GLU A 4 1.38 13.65 -18.04
C GLU A 4 0.39 12.57 -17.63
N VAL A 5 -0.52 12.93 -16.75
CA VAL A 5 -1.63 12.08 -16.32
C VAL A 5 -2.84 12.42 -17.18
N PRO A 6 -3.43 11.46 -17.88
CA PRO A 6 -4.63 11.72 -18.68
C PRO A 6 -5.83 12.06 -17.80
N ALA A 7 -6.78 12.82 -18.33
CA ALA A 7 -8.05 13.06 -17.67
C ALA A 7 -8.82 11.75 -17.48
N ALA A 8 -9.61 11.67 -16.42
CA ALA A 8 -10.52 10.53 -16.20
C ALA A 8 -11.47 10.39 -17.38
N GLY A 9 -11.51 9.20 -17.95
CA GLY A 9 -12.48 8.82 -18.97
C GLY A 9 -13.80 8.36 -18.37
N ASP A 10 -14.75 8.00 -19.26
CA ASP A 10 -16.01 7.40 -18.84
C ASP A 10 -15.81 5.99 -18.24
N LYS A 11 -14.93 5.19 -18.83
CA LYS A 11 -14.70 3.77 -18.48
C LYS A 11 -13.54 3.51 -17.54
N ALA A 12 -12.62 4.46 -17.39
CA ALA A 12 -11.46 4.33 -16.55
C ALA A 12 -10.99 5.66 -15.94
N ALA A 13 -10.34 5.60 -14.79
CA ALA A 13 -9.67 6.72 -14.16
C ALA A 13 -8.39 6.25 -13.46
N TYR A 14 -7.44 7.17 -13.25
CA TYR A 14 -6.32 6.90 -12.35
C TYR A 14 -6.70 7.12 -10.90
N PHE A 15 -6.06 6.34 -10.04
CA PHE A 15 -5.95 6.52 -8.61
C PHE A 15 -4.50 6.25 -8.23
N GLY A 16 -3.91 7.12 -7.42
CA GLY A 16 -2.57 6.89 -6.90
C GLY A 16 -1.86 8.16 -6.46
N SER A 17 -0.59 7.99 -6.11
CA SER A 17 0.22 9.03 -5.52
C SER A 17 1.60 9.09 -6.14
N PHE A 18 2.17 10.28 -6.17
CA PHE A 18 3.60 10.48 -6.31
C PHE A 18 4.23 10.54 -4.92
N LEU A 19 5.33 9.81 -4.74
CA LEU A 19 6.04 9.73 -3.48
C LEU A 19 7.51 10.11 -3.68
N ASP A 20 8.14 10.58 -2.63
CA ASP A 20 9.59 10.79 -2.60
C ASP A 20 10.36 9.48 -2.37
N ALA A 21 11.69 9.52 -2.36
CA ALA A 21 12.54 8.35 -2.11
C ALA A 21 12.32 7.68 -0.75
N TRP A 22 11.70 8.38 0.19
CA TRP A 22 11.36 7.89 1.52
C TRP A 22 9.90 7.47 1.66
N GLN A 23 9.22 7.30 0.51
CA GLN A 23 7.80 6.97 0.40
C GLN A 23 6.85 8.01 1.03
N THR A 24 7.30 9.24 1.20
CA THR A 24 6.44 10.33 1.65
C THR A 24 5.56 10.80 0.49
N PRO A 25 4.22 10.81 0.61
CA PRO A 25 3.35 11.24 -0.47
C PRO A 25 3.49 12.74 -0.74
N ILE A 26 3.72 13.08 -2.00
CA ILE A 26 3.87 14.46 -2.47
C ILE A 26 2.51 14.98 -2.93
N VAL A 27 1.83 14.23 -3.79
CA VAL A 27 0.53 14.60 -4.38
C VAL A 27 -0.22 13.36 -4.84
N ASP A 28 -1.53 13.36 -4.66
CA ASP A 28 -2.44 12.34 -5.18
C ASP A 28 -3.01 12.78 -6.54
N VAL A 29 -3.30 11.78 -7.38
CA VAL A 29 -3.95 11.95 -8.67
C VAL A 29 -5.28 11.21 -8.71
N GLY A 30 -6.17 11.62 -9.62
CA GLY A 30 -7.46 10.99 -9.84
C GLY A 30 -8.61 11.74 -9.21
N LEU A 31 -9.78 11.11 -9.12
CA LEU A 31 -11.03 11.77 -8.73
C LEU A 31 -10.96 12.43 -7.34
N SER A 32 -10.23 11.83 -6.42
CA SER A 32 -9.97 12.37 -5.06
C SER A 32 -8.63 13.09 -4.94
N GLY A 33 -7.83 13.10 -6.00
CA GLY A 33 -6.56 13.80 -6.06
C GLY A 33 -6.69 15.32 -6.24
N GLU A 34 -5.56 16.02 -6.29
CA GLU A 34 -5.52 17.46 -6.47
C GLU A 34 -6.08 17.89 -7.84
N ASP A 35 -5.90 17.05 -8.87
CA ASP A 35 -6.41 17.27 -10.22
C ASP A 35 -7.92 17.03 -10.37
N LYS A 36 -8.60 16.47 -9.38
CA LYS A 36 -10.03 16.11 -9.42
C LYS A 36 -10.41 15.30 -10.65
N GLY A 37 -9.50 14.44 -11.09
CA GLY A 37 -9.65 13.61 -12.28
C GLY A 37 -9.53 14.36 -13.61
N LYS A 38 -9.13 15.62 -13.61
CA LYS A 38 -8.92 16.40 -14.84
C LYS A 38 -7.61 16.04 -15.54
N GLY A 39 -6.74 15.30 -14.85
CA GLY A 39 -5.38 15.02 -15.31
C GLY A 39 -4.50 16.27 -15.31
N GLY A 40 -3.33 16.17 -15.93
CA GLY A 40 -2.42 17.32 -16.03
C GLY A 40 -0.97 16.93 -16.27
N LYS A 41 -0.15 17.96 -16.43
CA LYS A 41 1.30 17.81 -16.59
C LYS A 41 1.98 18.11 -15.26
N TYR A 42 2.33 17.05 -14.54
CA TYR A 42 3.03 17.15 -13.25
C TYR A 42 4.52 17.31 -13.49
N LEU A 43 5.08 18.46 -13.09
CA LEU A 43 6.50 18.76 -13.22
C LEU A 43 7.19 18.64 -11.86
N PHE A 44 8.11 17.70 -11.76
CA PHE A 44 8.94 17.50 -10.58
C PHE A 44 10.34 18.08 -10.84
N LEU A 45 10.69 19.09 -10.04
CA LEU A 45 11.98 19.78 -10.06
C LEU A 45 12.89 19.18 -8.99
N PRO A 46 14.12 18.77 -9.33
CA PRO A 46 15.02 18.15 -8.35
C PRO A 46 15.46 19.16 -7.28
N PRO A 47 15.94 18.68 -6.12
CA PRO A 47 16.56 19.53 -5.11
C PRO A 47 17.63 20.46 -5.71
N GLY A 48 17.61 21.74 -5.29
CA GLY A 48 18.56 22.74 -5.79
C GLY A 48 18.29 23.29 -7.20
N TYR A 49 17.19 22.89 -7.85
CA TYR A 49 16.85 23.43 -9.17
C TYR A 49 16.53 24.94 -9.11
N SER A 50 17.29 25.75 -9.85
CA SER A 50 17.16 27.21 -9.95
C SER A 50 16.77 27.70 -11.36
N GLY A 51 16.56 26.78 -12.31
CA GLY A 51 16.22 27.13 -13.69
C GLY A 51 14.78 27.67 -13.83
N ALA A 52 14.47 28.16 -15.03
CA ALA A 52 13.13 28.65 -15.36
C ALA A 52 12.07 27.54 -15.27
N VAL A 53 10.90 27.91 -14.81
CA VAL A 53 9.74 27.02 -14.72
C VAL A 53 8.70 27.48 -15.74
N PRO A 54 8.43 26.69 -16.79
CA PRO A 54 7.46 27.07 -17.80
C PRO A 54 6.04 27.04 -17.27
N GLN A 55 5.14 27.80 -17.87
CA GLN A 55 3.71 27.77 -17.57
C GLN A 55 3.04 26.47 -18.06
N GLY A 56 1.87 26.16 -17.51
CA GLY A 56 1.06 25.01 -17.93
C GLY A 56 1.40 23.70 -17.24
N TYR A 57 2.19 23.74 -16.17
CA TYR A 57 2.55 22.58 -15.35
C TYR A 57 2.03 22.74 -13.91
N LEU A 58 1.67 21.60 -13.32
CA LEU A 58 1.52 21.44 -11.87
C LEU A 58 2.91 21.18 -11.31
N VAL A 59 3.49 22.15 -10.59
CA VAL A 59 4.91 22.13 -10.21
C VAL A 59 5.10 21.67 -8.78
N TYR A 60 5.96 20.65 -8.58
CA TYR A 60 6.33 20.12 -7.28
C TYR A 60 7.85 20.12 -7.10
N ARG A 61 8.29 20.36 -5.87
CA ARG A 61 9.71 20.43 -5.47
C ARG A 61 9.96 19.42 -4.35
N PRO A 62 10.12 18.14 -4.67
CA PRO A 62 10.45 17.13 -3.68
C PRO A 62 11.83 17.37 -3.07
N ASN A 63 12.04 16.85 -1.86
CA ASN A 63 13.32 16.94 -1.15
C ASN A 63 14.30 15.83 -1.58
N THR A 64 13.91 14.96 -2.50
CA THR A 64 14.72 13.84 -3.00
C THR A 64 14.83 13.88 -4.52
N TYR A 65 15.87 13.25 -5.07
CA TYR A 65 16.07 13.13 -6.50
C TYR A 65 15.21 12.02 -7.11
N ALA A 66 15.05 10.90 -6.39
CA ALA A 66 14.21 9.81 -6.83
C ALA A 66 12.75 10.05 -6.45
N LEU A 67 11.86 9.59 -7.33
CA LEU A 67 10.42 9.62 -7.15
C LEU A 67 9.84 8.24 -7.45
N GLU A 68 8.85 7.86 -6.69
CA GLU A 68 7.98 6.72 -6.98
C GLU A 68 6.65 7.21 -7.55
N VAL A 69 6.13 6.47 -8.53
CA VAL A 69 4.83 6.70 -9.15
C VAL A 69 3.97 5.47 -8.91
N ALA A 70 3.13 5.53 -7.90
CA ALA A 70 2.28 4.41 -7.50
C ALA A 70 0.84 4.61 -8.00
N PHE A 71 0.61 4.37 -9.27
CA PHE A 71 -0.66 4.59 -9.94
C PHE A 71 -1.39 3.29 -10.25
N ARG A 72 -2.72 3.33 -10.12
CA ARG A 72 -3.63 2.26 -10.53
C ARG A 72 -4.69 2.83 -11.45
N PRO A 73 -4.74 2.41 -12.72
CA PRO A 73 -5.93 2.63 -13.52
C PRO A 73 -7.04 1.73 -12.99
N VAL A 74 -8.21 2.29 -12.74
CA VAL A 74 -9.37 1.59 -12.19
C VAL A 74 -10.55 1.69 -13.14
N ALA A 75 -11.34 0.62 -13.21
CA ALA A 75 -12.57 0.59 -14.02
C ALA A 75 -13.64 1.48 -13.40
N LYS A 76 -14.39 2.18 -14.27
CA LYS A 76 -15.57 2.97 -13.96
C LYS A 76 -16.73 2.51 -14.87
N ASN A 77 -17.96 2.71 -14.43
CA ASN A 77 -19.17 2.55 -15.25
C ASN A 77 -19.17 1.26 -16.10
N GLY A 78 -18.74 0.13 -15.50
CA GLY A 78 -18.67 -1.15 -16.18
C GLY A 78 -17.54 -1.28 -17.22
N GLY A 79 -16.48 -0.47 -17.11
CA GLY A 79 -15.30 -0.56 -17.98
C GLY A 79 -14.63 -1.92 -17.94
N THR A 80 -14.16 -2.40 -19.10
CA THR A 80 -13.46 -3.69 -19.23
C THR A 80 -12.00 -3.58 -18.81
N ILE A 81 -11.33 -4.71 -18.62
CA ILE A 81 -9.89 -4.74 -18.31
C ILE A 81 -9.08 -4.12 -19.46
N GLU A 82 -9.46 -4.40 -20.70
CA GLU A 82 -8.79 -3.91 -21.90
C GLU A 82 -8.87 -2.37 -21.97
N GLU A 83 -10.05 -1.79 -21.73
CA GLU A 83 -10.24 -0.33 -21.67
C GLU A 83 -9.40 0.32 -20.56
N VAL A 84 -9.33 -0.32 -19.39
CA VAL A 84 -8.52 0.14 -18.26
C VAL A 84 -7.02 0.09 -18.58
N VAL A 85 -6.56 -0.98 -19.23
CA VAL A 85 -5.14 -1.13 -19.65
C VAL A 85 -4.79 -0.11 -20.72
N GLU A 86 -5.66 0.11 -21.72
CA GLU A 86 -5.44 1.11 -22.75
C GLU A 86 -5.35 2.52 -22.16
N TYR A 87 -6.30 2.87 -21.30
CA TYR A 87 -6.25 4.13 -20.56
C TYR A 87 -4.96 4.25 -19.74
N GLY A 88 -4.56 3.19 -19.03
CA GLY A 88 -3.32 3.15 -18.26
C GLY A 88 -2.08 3.41 -19.11
N LYS A 89 -2.05 2.92 -20.35
CA LYS A 89 -0.95 3.15 -21.29
C LYS A 89 -0.92 4.53 -21.92
N SER A 90 -1.90 5.39 -21.68
CA SER A 90 -1.90 6.78 -22.14
C SER A 90 -1.05 7.72 -21.28
N LEU A 91 -0.56 7.25 -20.11
CA LEU A 91 0.41 7.97 -19.27
C LEU A 91 1.70 8.25 -20.04
N LYS A 92 2.23 9.49 -19.89
CA LYS A 92 3.52 9.86 -20.48
C LYS A 92 4.51 10.29 -19.41
N ILE A 93 5.77 9.84 -19.57
CA ILE A 93 6.87 10.21 -18.67
C ILE A 93 8.04 10.66 -19.54
N TYR A 94 8.53 11.88 -19.33
CA TYR A 94 9.62 12.46 -20.12
C TYR A 94 10.37 13.56 -19.37
N LYS A 95 11.55 13.94 -19.85
CA LYS A 95 12.30 15.07 -19.31
C LYS A 95 11.67 16.38 -19.79
N LEU A 96 11.72 17.44 -18.98
CA LEU A 96 11.20 18.77 -19.38
C LEU A 96 11.83 19.26 -20.69
N SER A 97 13.10 18.98 -20.93
CA SER A 97 13.80 19.32 -22.18
C SER A 97 13.24 18.62 -23.43
N GLU A 98 12.46 17.56 -23.25
CA GLU A 98 11.85 16.76 -24.32
C GLU A 98 10.36 17.13 -24.53
N ALA A 99 9.86 18.16 -23.82
CA ALA A 99 8.43 18.52 -23.82
C ALA A 99 7.89 18.92 -25.21
N GLY A 100 8.74 19.44 -26.12
CA GLY A 100 8.35 19.76 -27.50
C GLY A 100 8.09 18.55 -28.39
N ASN A 101 8.73 17.41 -28.10
CA ASN A 101 8.56 16.13 -28.79
C ASN A 101 8.80 14.98 -27.79
N PRO A 102 7.84 14.69 -26.90
CA PRO A 102 8.01 13.66 -25.86
C PRO A 102 8.22 12.27 -26.44
N PRO A 103 9.23 11.52 -25.98
CA PRO A 103 9.42 10.15 -26.41
C PRO A 103 8.26 9.27 -25.99
N LYS A 104 8.04 8.17 -26.71
CA LYS A 104 7.02 7.18 -26.36
C LYS A 104 7.38 6.55 -25.00
N THR A 105 6.44 6.59 -24.06
CA THR A 105 6.59 5.91 -22.77
C THR A 105 6.70 4.40 -22.97
N ARG A 106 7.73 3.79 -22.38
CA ARG A 106 7.93 2.35 -22.40
C ARG A 106 7.26 1.71 -21.20
N PHE A 107 6.30 0.84 -21.47
CA PHE A 107 5.68 -0.01 -20.44
C PHE A 107 6.31 -1.39 -20.44
N ILE A 108 6.57 -1.92 -19.25
CA ILE A 108 7.14 -3.26 -19.06
C ILE A 108 6.12 -4.06 -18.25
N ASP A 109 5.71 -5.21 -18.78
CA ASP A 109 4.89 -6.14 -18.01
C ASP A 109 5.74 -6.77 -16.88
N ALA A 110 5.32 -6.51 -15.66
CA ALA A 110 5.97 -7.00 -14.45
C ALA A 110 5.32 -8.28 -13.91
N TYR A 111 4.15 -8.67 -14.43
CA TYR A 111 3.39 -9.80 -13.92
C TYR A 111 4.18 -11.12 -13.90
N PRO A 112 4.98 -11.46 -14.92
CA PRO A 112 5.77 -12.70 -14.91
C PRO A 112 6.93 -12.70 -13.93
N LYS A 113 7.27 -11.54 -13.35
CA LYS A 113 8.41 -11.41 -12.44
C LYS A 113 7.94 -11.60 -11.00
N LYS A 114 8.75 -12.33 -10.23
CA LYS A 114 8.57 -12.39 -8.79
C LYS A 114 9.10 -11.09 -8.16
N TRP A 115 8.27 -10.45 -7.37
CA TRP A 115 8.62 -9.23 -6.64
C TRP A 115 8.52 -9.51 -5.16
N ASN A 116 9.55 -9.15 -4.41
CA ASN A 116 9.48 -9.04 -2.97
C ASN A 116 9.21 -7.58 -2.61
N THR A 117 8.13 -7.31 -1.90
CA THR A 117 7.76 -5.97 -1.44
C THR A 117 8.37 -5.64 -0.08
N LEU A 118 8.89 -6.63 0.64
CA LEU A 118 9.66 -6.42 1.85
C LEU A 118 11.15 -6.36 1.53
N PRO A 119 11.93 -5.53 2.25
CA PRO A 119 13.37 -5.61 2.19
C PRO A 119 13.86 -6.97 2.70
N SER A 120 15.04 -7.39 2.29
CA SER A 120 15.72 -8.52 2.93
C SER A 120 16.13 -8.11 4.33
N TYR A 121 15.82 -8.94 5.33
CA TYR A 121 16.22 -8.70 6.72
C TYR A 121 17.56 -9.40 7.02
N ASP A 122 18.56 -9.05 6.22
CA ASP A 122 19.94 -9.50 6.27
C ASP A 122 20.89 -8.32 5.96
N ILE A 123 22.13 -8.56 5.62
CA ILE A 123 23.10 -7.50 5.25
C ILE A 123 22.64 -6.68 4.04
N ASN A 124 21.76 -7.20 3.17
CA ASN A 124 21.29 -6.45 2.00
C ASN A 124 20.34 -5.31 2.41
N TYR A 125 19.64 -5.42 3.54
CA TYR A 125 18.89 -4.29 4.10
C TYR A 125 19.76 -3.03 4.22
N PHE A 126 20.94 -3.19 4.79
CA PHE A 126 21.89 -2.08 5.02
C PHE A 126 22.56 -1.63 3.72
N ARG A 127 22.82 -2.54 2.79
CA ARG A 127 23.34 -2.20 1.44
C ARG A 127 22.35 -1.37 0.65
N ASP A 128 21.08 -1.75 0.67
CA ASP A 128 20.00 -1.03 -0.01
C ASP A 128 19.79 0.35 0.62
N LEU A 129 19.75 0.43 1.96
CA LEU A 129 19.69 1.69 2.69
C LEU A 129 20.89 2.59 2.35
N ASN A 130 22.11 2.05 2.35
CA ASN A 130 23.30 2.80 1.93
C ASN A 130 23.15 3.32 0.50
N THR A 131 22.61 2.52 -0.41
CA THR A 131 22.40 2.94 -1.82
C THR A 131 21.49 4.17 -1.90
N ILE A 132 20.44 4.24 -1.11
CA ILE A 132 19.53 5.40 -1.05
C ILE A 132 20.28 6.60 -0.45
N ILE A 133 20.94 6.42 0.68
CA ILE A 133 21.68 7.48 1.37
C ILE A 133 22.76 8.10 0.48
N GLN A 134 23.48 7.28 -0.31
CA GLN A 134 24.49 7.81 -1.22
C GLN A 134 23.89 8.72 -2.32
N LYS A 135 22.66 8.47 -2.74
CA LYS A 135 21.99 9.19 -3.82
C LYS A 135 21.25 10.43 -3.35
N GLU A 136 20.52 10.33 -2.24
CA GLU A 136 19.57 11.35 -1.82
C GLU A 136 20.20 12.42 -0.93
N PRO A 137 19.70 13.68 -0.92
CA PRO A 137 20.13 14.71 0.01
C PRO A 137 19.85 14.32 1.46
N VAL A 138 20.71 14.76 2.36
CA VAL A 138 20.48 14.68 3.81
C VAL A 138 19.80 15.96 4.27
N LEU A 139 18.60 15.84 4.85
CA LEU A 139 17.88 16.96 5.42
C LEU A 139 18.33 17.23 6.86
N ASP A 140 18.14 18.45 7.33
CA ASP A 140 18.52 18.82 8.72
C ASP A 140 17.84 17.94 9.77
N ARG A 141 16.55 17.60 9.54
CA ARG A 141 15.77 16.70 10.41
C ARG A 141 16.34 15.28 10.49
N ASP A 142 17.09 14.84 9.48
CA ASP A 142 17.59 13.46 9.37
C ASP A 142 19.01 13.30 9.93
N LYS A 143 19.69 14.39 10.32
CA LYS A 143 21.10 14.38 10.75
C LYS A 143 21.35 13.49 11.97
N ALA A 144 20.42 13.45 12.93
CA ALA A 144 20.56 12.56 14.09
C ALA A 144 20.55 11.08 13.67
N MET A 145 19.65 10.72 12.74
CA MET A 145 19.60 9.35 12.19
C MET A 145 20.83 9.03 11.36
N MET A 146 21.35 10.00 10.59
CA MET A 146 22.61 9.83 9.86
C MET A 146 23.80 9.59 10.82
N GLY A 147 23.82 10.23 11.99
CA GLY A 147 24.81 9.97 13.04
C GLY A 147 24.75 8.55 13.58
N LEU A 148 23.52 8.01 13.79
CA LEU A 148 23.33 6.62 14.19
C LEU A 148 23.78 5.64 13.11
N LEU A 149 23.49 5.93 11.84
CA LEU A 149 23.94 5.11 10.71
C LEU A 149 25.45 5.14 10.52
N ALA A 150 26.10 6.28 10.80
CA ALA A 150 27.56 6.39 10.78
C ALA A 150 28.22 5.45 11.79
N SER A 151 27.61 5.22 12.97
CA SER A 151 28.14 4.30 13.99
C SER A 151 28.16 2.83 13.54
N ILE A 152 27.41 2.47 12.49
CA ILE A 152 27.43 1.14 11.88
C ILE A 152 28.08 1.14 10.49
N GLY A 153 28.81 2.20 10.14
CA GLY A 153 29.59 2.32 8.91
C GLY A 153 28.82 2.81 7.67
N ILE A 154 27.58 3.28 7.80
CA ILE A 154 26.82 3.88 6.69
C ILE A 154 26.96 5.41 6.77
N GLU A 155 27.84 5.96 5.92
CA GLU A 155 28.10 7.40 5.85
C GLU A 155 28.01 7.88 4.40
N LYS A 156 27.40 9.05 4.19
CA LYS A 156 27.32 9.65 2.85
C LYS A 156 28.72 10.00 2.31
N GLY A 157 29.00 9.62 1.08
CA GLY A 157 30.29 9.82 0.43
C GLY A 157 31.35 8.77 0.77
N LYS A 158 31.03 7.77 1.61
CA LYS A 158 31.94 6.68 1.94
C LYS A 158 31.37 5.32 1.48
N PRO A 159 32.24 4.37 1.08
CA PRO A 159 31.80 3.01 0.77
C PRO A 159 31.36 2.30 2.06
N PHE A 160 30.26 1.54 1.96
CA PHE A 160 29.83 0.65 3.05
C PHE A 160 30.47 -0.73 2.86
N ALA A 161 31.46 -1.03 3.68
CA ALA A 161 32.25 -2.27 3.62
C ALA A 161 32.50 -2.83 5.05
N PRO A 162 31.45 -3.35 5.72
CA PRO A 162 31.59 -3.91 7.07
C PRO A 162 32.46 -5.16 7.04
N ASP A 163 33.26 -5.36 8.10
CA ASP A 163 34.00 -6.60 8.33
C ASP A 163 33.06 -7.76 8.69
N ALA A 164 33.60 -8.95 8.90
CA ALA A 164 32.81 -10.16 9.16
C ALA A 164 32.06 -10.09 10.50
N GLU A 165 32.65 -9.50 11.54
CA GLU A 165 32.04 -9.35 12.86
C GLU A 165 30.86 -8.35 12.79
N THR A 166 31.10 -7.19 12.21
CA THR A 166 30.07 -6.17 11.96
C THR A 166 28.96 -6.70 11.09
N THR A 167 29.27 -7.44 10.01
CA THR A 167 28.26 -8.06 9.13
C THR A 167 27.35 -8.99 9.93
N LYS A 168 27.91 -9.86 10.76
CA LYS A 168 27.11 -10.77 11.60
C LYS A 168 26.21 -10.02 12.59
N ALA A 169 26.75 -8.96 13.23
CA ALA A 169 25.97 -8.14 14.15
C ALA A 169 24.79 -7.43 13.44
N LEU A 170 25.03 -6.91 12.24
CA LEU A 170 24.00 -6.26 11.41
C LEU A 170 22.92 -7.24 10.97
N GLU A 171 23.27 -8.44 10.54
CA GLU A 171 22.30 -9.49 10.16
C GLU A 171 21.44 -9.90 11.35
N GLU A 172 22.03 -10.07 12.53
CA GLU A 172 21.26 -10.34 13.75
C GLU A 172 20.35 -9.16 14.11
N GLY A 173 20.84 -7.93 14.00
CA GLY A 173 20.05 -6.72 14.20
C GLY A 173 18.85 -6.62 13.25
N ALA A 174 19.06 -6.89 11.95
CA ALA A 174 17.99 -6.91 10.94
C ALA A 174 16.93 -7.96 11.28
N ARG A 175 17.34 -9.17 11.67
CA ARG A 175 16.42 -10.24 12.07
C ARG A 175 15.59 -9.86 13.31
N ARG A 176 16.24 -9.31 14.34
CA ARG A 176 15.54 -8.82 15.55
C ARG A 176 14.59 -7.67 15.22
N GLY A 177 14.97 -6.79 14.29
CA GLY A 177 14.11 -5.73 13.77
C GLY A 177 12.87 -6.31 13.10
N TYR A 178 13.00 -7.35 12.28
CA TYR A 178 11.87 -8.04 11.68
C TYR A 178 10.95 -8.67 12.73
N ASP A 179 11.50 -9.37 13.72
CA ASP A 179 10.72 -10.00 14.80
C ASP A 179 9.93 -8.95 15.59
N TRP A 180 10.54 -7.80 15.88
CA TRP A 180 9.88 -6.67 16.53
C TRP A 180 8.76 -6.09 15.67
N MET A 181 8.98 -5.94 14.37
CA MET A 181 7.98 -5.45 13.43
C MET A 181 6.78 -6.41 13.33
N GLN A 182 7.02 -7.72 13.33
CA GLN A 182 5.95 -8.71 13.37
C GLN A 182 5.15 -8.60 14.67
N HIS A 183 5.82 -8.43 15.80
CA HIS A 183 5.15 -8.21 17.10
C HIS A 183 4.30 -6.93 17.08
N TYR A 184 4.87 -5.83 16.61
CA TYR A 184 4.18 -4.55 16.49
C TYR A 184 2.94 -4.65 15.57
N PHE A 185 3.07 -5.32 14.44
CA PHE A 185 1.99 -5.53 13.48
C PHE A 185 0.83 -6.36 14.05
N THR A 186 1.14 -7.37 14.86
CA THR A 186 0.13 -8.31 15.36
C THR A 186 -0.42 -7.96 16.75
N THR A 187 0.21 -7.05 17.48
CA THR A 187 -0.22 -6.68 18.84
C THR A 187 -1.37 -5.65 18.80
N PRO A 188 -2.54 -5.98 19.37
CA PRO A 188 -3.66 -5.06 19.42
C PRO A 188 -3.30 -3.71 20.08
N GLY A 189 -3.73 -2.62 19.46
CA GLY A 189 -3.52 -1.26 19.99
C GLY A 189 -2.15 -0.65 19.74
N MET A 190 -1.17 -1.40 19.23
CA MET A 190 0.14 -0.82 18.88
C MET A 190 0.09 -0.10 17.53
N SER A 191 -0.29 -0.79 16.46
CA SER A 191 -0.32 -0.24 15.10
C SER A 191 -1.73 0.11 14.61
N CYS A 192 -2.75 -0.52 15.16
CA CYS A 192 -4.13 -0.44 14.71
C CYS A 192 -5.10 -0.26 15.88
N ALA A 193 -6.28 0.30 15.58
CA ALA A 193 -7.41 0.36 16.49
C ALA A 193 -8.62 -0.37 15.88
N PRO A 194 -9.54 -0.93 16.71
CA PRO A 194 -10.78 -1.51 16.22
C PRO A 194 -11.60 -0.48 15.43
N MET A 195 -12.12 -0.86 14.26
CA MET A 195 -13.04 -0.02 13.52
C MET A 195 -14.35 0.21 14.26
N TRP A 196 -14.86 -0.85 14.90
CA TRP A 196 -16.06 -0.84 15.74
C TRP A 196 -15.71 -1.38 17.12
N GLU A 197 -16.44 -0.93 18.13
CA GLU A 197 -16.28 -1.45 19.49
C GLU A 197 -16.46 -2.98 19.51
N GLY A 198 -15.52 -3.69 20.13
CA GLY A 198 -15.52 -5.14 20.24
C GLY A 198 -15.24 -5.91 18.94
N SER A 199 -14.95 -5.24 17.82
CA SER A 199 -14.63 -5.90 16.54
C SER A 199 -13.15 -6.25 16.42
N GLN A 200 -12.86 -7.35 15.72
CA GLN A 200 -11.51 -7.76 15.33
C GLN A 200 -11.02 -7.07 14.03
N TRP A 201 -11.93 -6.42 13.29
CA TRP A 201 -11.56 -5.59 12.14
C TRP A 201 -10.91 -4.30 12.61
N GLN A 202 -9.73 -4.03 12.09
CA GLN A 202 -8.88 -2.93 12.54
C GLN A 202 -8.64 -1.91 11.43
N VAL A 203 -8.44 -0.68 11.84
CA VAL A 203 -7.94 0.41 11.01
C VAL A 203 -6.60 0.89 11.57
N TRP A 204 -5.73 1.34 10.69
CA TRP A 204 -4.42 1.84 11.11
C TRP A 204 -4.56 3.15 11.88
N ASN A 205 -3.80 3.27 12.95
CA ASN A 205 -3.75 4.45 13.82
C ASN A 205 -3.07 5.65 13.11
N LEU A 206 -3.57 6.01 11.93
CA LEU A 206 -3.14 7.18 11.20
C LEU A 206 -4.18 8.26 11.33
N SER A 207 -3.82 9.38 11.95
CA SER A 207 -4.73 10.51 12.03
C SER A 207 -4.93 11.11 10.64
N ARG A 208 -6.15 11.62 10.38
CA ARG A 208 -6.42 12.36 9.14
C ARG A 208 -5.54 13.60 9.00
N ASP A 209 -5.10 14.17 10.12
CA ASP A 209 -4.22 15.34 10.12
C ASP A 209 -2.79 14.96 9.71
N GLN A 210 -2.29 13.81 10.13
CA GLN A 210 -1.03 13.25 9.63
C GLN A 210 -1.10 13.00 8.12
N ALA A 211 -2.21 12.45 7.63
CA ALA A 211 -2.43 12.23 6.20
C ALA A 211 -2.38 13.52 5.40
N LYS A 212 -3.12 14.55 5.82
CA LYS A 212 -3.14 15.87 5.16
C LYS A 212 -1.75 16.52 5.06
N GLN A 213 -0.87 16.24 6.01
CA GLN A 213 0.50 16.72 6.03
C GLN A 213 1.48 15.84 5.22
N GLY A 214 1.00 14.78 4.55
CA GLY A 214 1.85 13.85 3.80
C GLY A 214 2.54 12.81 4.67
N PHE A 215 1.93 12.40 5.77
CA PHE A 215 2.45 11.40 6.71
C PHE A 215 3.89 11.68 7.18
N PRO A 216 4.16 12.85 7.78
CA PRO A 216 5.50 13.14 8.28
C PRO A 216 5.88 12.26 9.46
N PHE A 217 4.91 11.61 10.14
CA PHE A 217 5.13 10.86 11.38
C PHE A 217 5.87 11.68 12.43
N VAL A 218 5.46 12.94 12.59
CA VAL A 218 6.04 13.92 13.49
C VAL A 218 4.92 14.52 14.34
N THR A 219 5.18 14.69 15.62
CA THR A 219 4.41 15.53 16.53
C THR A 219 5.25 16.76 16.92
N ASP A 220 4.72 17.63 17.75
CA ASP A 220 5.46 18.83 18.21
C ASP A 220 6.70 18.47 19.03
N ASP A 221 6.74 17.26 19.61
CA ASP A 221 7.75 16.83 20.57
C ASP A 221 8.57 15.61 20.14
N ARG A 222 8.17 14.86 19.11
CA ARG A 222 8.89 13.63 18.70
C ARG A 222 8.68 13.22 17.24
N LEU A 223 9.61 12.42 16.76
CA LEU A 223 9.43 11.58 15.56
C LEU A 223 8.73 10.27 15.99
N MET A 224 7.65 9.92 15.29
CA MET A 224 6.87 8.69 15.48
C MET A 224 7.54 7.53 14.72
N ILE A 225 8.71 7.08 15.20
CA ILE A 225 9.56 6.11 14.47
C ILE A 225 8.86 4.76 14.37
N ASP A 226 8.32 4.27 15.49
CA ASP A 226 7.68 2.96 15.55
C ASP A 226 6.41 2.90 14.70
N GLU A 227 5.59 3.95 14.79
CA GLU A 227 4.36 4.07 14.01
C GLU A 227 4.67 4.11 12.51
N ARG A 228 5.70 4.87 12.11
CA ARG A 228 6.17 4.91 10.73
C ARG A 228 6.67 3.55 10.27
N ALA A 229 7.56 2.92 11.05
CA ALA A 229 8.10 1.61 10.75
C ALA A 229 7.00 0.56 10.65
N GLY A 230 6.06 0.53 11.60
CA GLY A 230 4.92 -0.39 11.60
C GLY A 230 4.03 -0.24 10.39
N TYR A 231 3.78 0.99 9.96
CA TYR A 231 2.98 1.23 8.78
C TYR A 231 3.66 0.73 7.50
N TYR A 232 4.92 1.11 7.28
CA TYR A 232 5.68 0.72 6.10
C TYR A 232 6.13 -0.75 6.11
N PHE A 233 5.91 -1.46 7.20
CA PHE A 233 6.16 -2.90 7.26
C PHE A 233 5.22 -3.72 6.35
N PHE A 234 4.02 -3.23 6.09
CA PHE A 234 3.05 -3.96 5.26
C PHE A 234 2.51 -3.13 4.08
N ALA A 235 2.59 -1.80 4.17
CA ALA A 235 2.05 -0.89 3.17
C ALA A 235 3.17 -0.13 2.45
N THR A 236 2.98 0.04 1.16
CA THR A 236 3.78 0.92 0.32
C THR A 236 2.85 1.95 -0.32
N ALA A 237 3.38 3.08 -0.74
CA ALA A 237 2.65 4.06 -1.53
C ALA A 237 1.37 4.60 -0.86
N LEU A 238 1.54 5.22 0.31
CA LEU A 238 0.47 5.91 1.01
C LEU A 238 -0.14 7.04 0.18
N PRO A 239 -1.47 7.13 0.07
CA PRO A 239 -2.10 8.33 -0.46
C PRO A 239 -2.04 9.46 0.57
N LYS A 240 -1.97 10.70 0.09
CA LYS A 240 -2.07 11.90 0.92
C LYS A 240 -3.49 12.08 1.48
N ASN A 241 -4.50 11.68 0.69
CA ASN A 241 -5.91 11.76 1.06
C ASN A 241 -6.47 10.38 1.43
N LEU A 242 -6.46 10.05 2.72
CA LEU A 242 -7.01 8.78 3.22
C LEU A 242 -8.55 8.76 3.09
N GLY A 243 -9.06 7.60 2.63
CA GLY A 243 -10.49 7.31 2.60
C GLY A 243 -11.27 8.01 1.49
N GLY A 244 -10.60 8.70 0.57
CA GLY A 244 -11.24 9.34 -0.58
C GLY A 244 -11.74 8.32 -1.61
N ASP A 245 -10.81 7.56 -2.18
CA ASP A 245 -11.11 6.57 -3.22
C ASP A 245 -11.13 5.14 -2.71
N THR A 246 -10.41 4.87 -1.61
CA THR A 246 -10.33 3.52 -1.02
C THR A 246 -10.31 3.57 0.50
N PHE A 247 -10.83 2.52 1.12
CA PHE A 247 -10.72 2.30 2.56
C PHE A 247 -10.46 0.82 2.84
N TYR A 248 -9.53 0.54 3.77
CA TYR A 248 -9.13 -0.83 4.06
C TYR A 248 -9.35 -1.15 5.52
N LEU A 249 -9.99 -2.30 5.76
CA LEU A 249 -10.07 -2.94 7.07
C LEU A 249 -9.06 -4.08 7.11
N THR A 250 -8.27 -4.14 8.17
CA THR A 250 -7.30 -5.20 8.39
C THR A 250 -7.88 -6.24 9.34
N GLY A 251 -7.94 -7.48 8.93
CA GLY A 251 -8.31 -8.64 9.76
C GLY A 251 -7.06 -9.46 10.07
N LEU A 252 -6.71 -9.53 11.35
CA LEU A 252 -5.58 -10.33 11.84
C LEU A 252 -6.05 -11.54 12.64
N ARG A 253 -7.27 -11.47 13.17
CA ARG A 253 -7.78 -12.39 14.19
C ARG A 253 -9.21 -12.82 13.87
N ASP A 254 -9.53 -14.02 14.35
CA ASP A 254 -10.90 -14.52 14.32
C ASP A 254 -11.75 -13.89 15.43
N ASN A 255 -13.05 -14.19 15.44
CA ASN A 255 -14.02 -13.70 16.42
C ASN A 255 -13.71 -14.09 17.88
N HIS A 256 -12.77 -14.98 18.13
CA HIS A 256 -12.26 -15.34 19.46
C HIS A 256 -10.95 -14.63 19.81
N GLY A 257 -10.42 -13.80 18.91
CA GLY A 257 -9.18 -13.05 19.10
C GLY A 257 -7.90 -13.84 18.80
N ALA A 258 -7.99 -15.03 18.21
CA ALA A 258 -6.84 -15.82 17.78
C ALA A 258 -6.35 -15.37 16.39
N LEU A 259 -5.03 -15.28 16.20
CA LEU A 259 -4.44 -14.99 14.88
C LEU A 259 -4.84 -16.06 13.86
N PHE A 260 -5.05 -15.66 12.62
CA PHE A 260 -5.34 -16.59 11.54
C PHE A 260 -4.15 -17.49 11.26
N ASN A 261 -4.41 -18.79 11.21
CA ASN A 261 -3.42 -19.80 10.82
C ASN A 261 -3.83 -20.49 9.50
N GLY A 262 -2.84 -20.91 8.74
CA GLY A 262 -3.06 -21.47 7.41
C GLY A 262 -3.69 -22.86 7.37
N THR A 263 -3.87 -23.54 8.50
CA THR A 263 -4.37 -24.92 8.58
C THR A 263 -5.85 -25.01 8.93
N SER A 264 -6.42 -23.93 9.46
CA SER A 264 -7.83 -23.86 9.89
C SER A 264 -8.73 -23.36 8.75
N THR A 265 -10.04 -23.58 8.91
CA THR A 265 -11.09 -23.07 8.04
C THR A 265 -11.78 -21.91 8.72
N TYR A 266 -11.91 -20.80 8.00
CA TYR A 266 -12.57 -19.59 8.47
C TYR A 266 -13.68 -19.17 7.51
N ARG A 267 -14.65 -18.43 8.03
CA ARG A 267 -15.78 -17.90 7.28
C ARG A 267 -15.95 -16.40 7.58
N LEU A 268 -16.13 -15.62 6.54
CA LEU A 268 -16.56 -14.22 6.61
C LEU A 268 -17.90 -14.06 5.91
N ARG A 269 -18.92 -13.58 6.61
CA ARG A 269 -20.16 -13.17 6.00
C ARG A 269 -20.06 -11.72 5.50
N VAL A 270 -20.25 -11.52 4.21
CA VAL A 270 -20.26 -10.20 3.58
C VAL A 270 -21.70 -9.81 3.27
N PRO A 271 -22.23 -8.76 3.90
CA PRO A 271 -23.59 -8.30 3.67
C PRO A 271 -23.82 -7.84 2.21
N LYS A 272 -25.06 -7.96 1.73
CA LYS A 272 -25.45 -7.52 0.38
C LYS A 272 -25.26 -6.01 0.19
N ASP A 273 -25.50 -5.23 1.22
CA ASP A 273 -25.49 -3.76 1.27
C ASP A 273 -24.15 -3.18 1.70
N THR A 274 -23.05 -3.89 1.40
CA THR A 274 -21.69 -3.39 1.69
C THR A 274 -21.47 -2.02 1.05
N PRO A 275 -21.11 -0.96 1.83
CA PRO A 275 -21.07 0.43 1.39
C PRO A 275 -19.82 0.75 0.58
N ALA A 276 -19.78 0.24 -0.63
CA ALA A 276 -18.71 0.46 -1.61
C ALA A 276 -19.33 0.76 -2.97
N ARG A 277 -19.31 2.02 -3.38
CA ARG A 277 -19.91 2.50 -4.65
C ARG A 277 -19.39 1.72 -5.85
N ASP A 278 -18.09 1.47 -5.92
CA ASP A 278 -17.46 0.84 -7.07
C ASP A 278 -17.38 -0.68 -6.89
N PHE A 279 -16.72 -1.14 -5.84
CA PHE A 279 -16.67 -2.56 -5.45
C PHE A 279 -16.00 -2.76 -4.09
N TRP A 280 -16.25 -3.90 -3.47
CA TRP A 280 -15.46 -4.42 -2.36
C TRP A 280 -14.61 -5.60 -2.81
N SER A 281 -13.53 -5.88 -2.08
CA SER A 281 -12.75 -7.12 -2.21
C SER A 281 -12.19 -7.54 -0.87
N VAL A 282 -12.08 -8.86 -0.65
CA VAL A 282 -11.31 -9.44 0.44
C VAL A 282 -10.13 -10.21 -0.14
N ILE A 283 -8.93 -9.95 0.37
CA ILE A 283 -7.69 -10.54 -0.12
C ILE A 283 -6.91 -11.13 1.03
N VAL A 284 -6.34 -12.31 0.78
CA VAL A 284 -5.46 -13.04 1.70
C VAL A 284 -4.00 -12.65 1.43
N TYR A 285 -3.30 -12.26 2.47
CA TYR A 285 -1.88 -11.90 2.44
C TYR A 285 -1.09 -12.80 3.39
N SER A 286 0.12 -13.17 2.98
CA SER A 286 1.06 -13.90 3.83
C SER A 286 1.43 -13.09 5.08
N MET A 287 1.33 -13.68 6.25
CA MET A 287 1.81 -13.06 7.48
C MET A 287 3.33 -12.86 7.46
N LYS A 288 4.05 -13.70 6.74
CA LYS A 288 5.52 -13.66 6.65
C LYS A 288 6.02 -12.58 5.71
N THR A 289 5.47 -12.50 4.49
CA THR A 289 6.00 -11.65 3.42
C THR A 289 5.21 -10.37 3.21
N LYS A 290 4.02 -10.22 3.83
CA LYS A 290 3.05 -9.16 3.61
C LYS A 290 2.55 -9.03 2.16
N GLY A 291 3.02 -9.90 1.27
CA GLY A 291 2.57 -10.06 -0.11
C GLY A 291 1.52 -11.17 -0.24
N PHE A 292 1.20 -11.52 -1.48
CA PHE A 292 0.31 -12.66 -1.73
C PHE A 292 0.99 -13.98 -1.36
N ILE A 293 0.20 -14.96 -0.91
CA ILE A 293 0.70 -16.31 -0.70
C ILE A 293 1.10 -16.89 -2.06
N GLU A 294 2.35 -17.31 -2.19
CA GLU A 294 2.89 -17.84 -3.44
C GLU A 294 2.20 -19.14 -3.89
N GLY A 295 2.13 -19.34 -5.22
CA GLY A 295 1.58 -20.55 -5.83
C GLY A 295 0.08 -20.71 -5.67
N ARG A 296 -0.67 -19.62 -5.43
CA ARG A 296 -2.14 -19.62 -5.35
C ARG A 296 -2.75 -18.95 -6.57
N ASP A 297 -3.64 -19.67 -7.26
CA ASP A 297 -4.34 -19.16 -8.44
C ASP A 297 -5.40 -18.11 -8.08
N ARG A 298 -5.82 -18.08 -6.81
CA ARG A 298 -6.81 -17.15 -6.27
C ARG A 298 -6.31 -16.57 -4.97
N VAL A 299 -6.12 -15.27 -4.93
CA VAL A 299 -5.68 -14.53 -3.73
C VAL A 299 -6.81 -13.76 -3.06
N GLY A 300 -7.96 -13.63 -3.70
CA GLY A 300 -9.09 -12.86 -3.17
C GLY A 300 -10.38 -13.09 -3.94
N LEU A 301 -11.46 -12.55 -3.38
CA LEU A 301 -12.80 -12.48 -3.97
C LEU A 301 -13.34 -11.05 -3.84
N SER A 302 -14.23 -10.66 -4.73
CA SER A 302 -14.77 -9.30 -4.80
C SER A 302 -16.22 -9.28 -5.27
N THR A 303 -16.82 -8.11 -5.30
CA THR A 303 -18.15 -7.85 -5.89
C THR A 303 -18.28 -8.49 -7.29
N LYS A 304 -17.21 -8.49 -8.09
CA LYS A 304 -17.21 -9.09 -9.45
C LYS A 304 -17.41 -10.60 -9.46
N ASN A 305 -17.18 -11.25 -8.33
CA ASN A 305 -17.33 -12.70 -8.19
C ASN A 305 -18.72 -13.10 -7.64
N VAL A 306 -19.47 -12.17 -7.04
CA VAL A 306 -20.72 -12.45 -6.31
C VAL A 306 -21.74 -13.20 -7.17
N ALA A 307 -21.88 -12.86 -8.44
CA ALA A 307 -22.79 -13.56 -9.35
C ALA A 307 -22.48 -15.05 -9.56
N LYS A 308 -21.24 -15.47 -9.26
CA LYS A 308 -20.77 -16.86 -9.34
C LYS A 308 -20.71 -17.54 -7.97
N MET A 309 -20.88 -16.79 -6.90
CA MET A 309 -20.87 -17.30 -5.52
C MET A 309 -22.22 -17.87 -5.15
N LYS A 310 -22.21 -18.78 -4.21
CA LYS A 310 -23.43 -19.27 -3.55
C LYS A 310 -23.85 -18.22 -2.52
N ALA A 311 -24.97 -17.57 -2.76
CA ALA A 311 -25.53 -16.55 -1.87
C ALA A 311 -26.43 -17.18 -0.79
N ASN A 312 -26.52 -16.51 0.35
CA ASN A 312 -27.47 -16.80 1.41
C ASN A 312 -28.88 -16.28 1.06
N ALA A 313 -29.91 -16.70 1.80
CA ALA A 313 -31.31 -16.31 1.57
C ALA A 313 -31.54 -14.78 1.69
N ASP A 314 -30.73 -14.09 2.49
CA ASP A 314 -30.76 -12.63 2.68
C ASP A 314 -29.95 -11.85 1.62
N GLY A 315 -29.32 -12.57 0.67
CA GLY A 315 -28.48 -12.00 -0.36
C GLY A 315 -27.06 -11.69 0.06
N SER A 316 -26.67 -11.97 1.31
CA SER A 316 -25.27 -11.96 1.73
C SER A 316 -24.49 -13.12 1.10
N VAL A 317 -23.14 -13.03 1.11
CA VAL A 317 -22.28 -14.12 0.66
C VAL A 317 -21.30 -14.50 1.77
N ASP A 318 -21.11 -15.81 1.96
CA ASP A 318 -20.09 -16.30 2.85
C ASP A 318 -18.80 -16.56 2.06
N VAL A 319 -17.68 -15.96 2.48
CA VAL A 319 -16.34 -16.18 1.93
C VAL A 319 -15.56 -17.08 2.88
N TYR A 320 -14.99 -18.15 2.33
CA TYR A 320 -14.21 -19.13 3.11
C TYR A 320 -12.72 -18.98 2.86
N PHE A 321 -11.93 -19.02 3.93
CA PHE A 321 -10.47 -19.06 3.91
C PHE A 321 -10.02 -20.40 4.47
N ALA A 322 -9.38 -21.22 3.66
CA ALA A 322 -9.01 -22.59 4.05
C ALA A 322 -7.91 -23.15 3.15
N PRO A 323 -7.13 -24.16 3.60
CA PRO A 323 -6.16 -24.84 2.73
C PRO A 323 -6.83 -25.62 1.58
N LYS A 324 -8.09 -26.07 1.77
CA LYS A 324 -8.91 -26.74 0.77
C LYS A 324 -10.31 -26.17 0.74
N PRO A 325 -10.99 -26.16 -0.41
CA PRO A 325 -12.35 -25.65 -0.49
C PRO A 325 -13.32 -26.51 0.33
N PRO A 326 -14.25 -25.91 1.09
CA PRO A 326 -15.38 -26.66 1.63
C PRO A 326 -16.24 -27.21 0.48
N ALA A 327 -16.75 -28.43 0.64
CA ALA A 327 -17.50 -29.12 -0.40
C ALA A 327 -18.70 -28.31 -0.91
N GLY A 328 -18.78 -28.08 -2.22
CA GLY A 328 -19.84 -27.30 -2.88
C GLY A 328 -19.74 -25.78 -2.67
N LEU A 329 -18.61 -25.27 -2.17
CA LEU A 329 -18.34 -23.85 -1.90
C LEU A 329 -17.06 -23.35 -2.58
N GLU A 330 -16.64 -24.04 -3.65
CA GLU A 330 -15.41 -23.71 -4.39
C GLU A 330 -15.44 -22.29 -4.97
N SER A 331 -16.63 -21.78 -5.32
CA SER A 331 -16.81 -20.42 -5.81
C SER A 331 -16.64 -19.33 -4.72
N ASN A 332 -16.84 -19.73 -3.46
CA ASN A 332 -16.81 -18.85 -2.30
C ASN A 332 -15.50 -18.95 -1.50
N TRP A 333 -14.52 -19.68 -2.02
CA TRP A 333 -13.31 -20.03 -1.29
C TRP A 333 -12.07 -19.30 -1.79
N ILE A 334 -11.20 -18.92 -0.86
CA ILE A 334 -9.87 -18.38 -1.11
C ILE A 334 -8.85 -19.33 -0.44
N PRO A 335 -7.86 -19.87 -1.18
CA PRO A 335 -6.87 -20.77 -0.61
C PRO A 335 -5.93 -20.05 0.38
N THR A 336 -5.66 -20.72 1.50
CA THR A 336 -4.64 -20.37 2.48
C THR A 336 -3.50 -21.40 2.43
N GLY A 337 -2.88 -21.79 3.55
CA GLY A 337 -1.84 -22.82 3.64
C GLY A 337 -0.62 -22.38 4.42
N GLU A 338 -0.58 -21.11 4.77
CA GLU A 338 0.33 -20.51 5.74
C GLU A 338 -0.40 -19.45 6.56
N ASP A 339 0.20 -18.98 7.64
CA ASP A 339 -0.38 -17.92 8.47
C ASP A 339 -0.57 -16.66 7.66
N PHE A 340 -1.74 -16.04 7.82
CA PHE A 340 -2.19 -14.98 6.93
C PHE A 340 -2.88 -13.84 7.68
N PHE A 341 -3.09 -12.76 6.97
CA PHE A 341 -3.99 -11.68 7.35
C PHE A 341 -4.88 -11.29 6.17
N LEU A 342 -5.92 -10.55 6.45
CA LEU A 342 -6.91 -10.13 5.48
C LEU A 342 -6.90 -8.61 5.31
N LEU A 343 -7.07 -8.16 4.08
CA LEU A 343 -7.51 -6.81 3.81
C LEU A 343 -8.89 -6.87 3.17
N PHE A 344 -9.89 -6.33 3.88
CA PHE A 344 -11.20 -6.04 3.30
C PHE A 344 -11.16 -4.62 2.76
N ARG A 345 -11.30 -4.49 1.45
CA ARG A 345 -11.02 -3.26 0.73
C ARG A 345 -12.31 -2.74 0.12
N LEU A 346 -12.65 -1.49 0.41
CA LEU A 346 -13.80 -0.79 -0.16
C LEU A 346 -13.27 0.27 -1.14
N TYR A 347 -13.72 0.21 -2.38
CA TYR A 347 -13.44 1.19 -3.41
C TYR A 347 -14.67 2.09 -3.61
N GLY A 348 -14.46 3.42 -3.53
CA GLY A 348 -15.55 4.36 -3.38
C GLY A 348 -16.32 4.13 -2.08
N PRO A 349 -15.66 4.15 -0.90
CA PRO A 349 -16.35 3.90 0.38
C PRO A 349 -17.43 4.94 0.63
N GLU A 350 -18.58 4.50 1.15
CA GLU A 350 -19.75 5.33 1.34
C GLU A 350 -19.99 5.68 2.81
N LYS A 351 -20.87 6.65 3.04
CA LYS A 351 -21.20 7.24 4.34
C LYS A 351 -21.49 6.23 5.46
N PRO A 352 -22.28 5.14 5.26
CA PRO A 352 -22.56 4.16 6.32
C PRO A 352 -21.34 3.52 6.97
N LEU A 353 -20.22 3.40 6.24
CA LEU A 353 -18.95 2.93 6.80
C LEU A 353 -18.40 3.92 7.84
N PHE A 354 -18.39 5.21 7.51
CA PHE A 354 -17.79 6.25 8.35
C PHE A 354 -18.67 6.66 9.53
N ASP A 355 -19.98 6.62 9.34
CA ASP A 355 -20.98 6.84 10.41
C ASP A 355 -21.13 5.61 11.30
N LYS A 356 -20.48 4.49 10.94
CA LYS A 356 -20.55 3.22 11.67
C LYS A 356 -21.98 2.63 11.77
N THR A 357 -22.87 3.01 10.84
CA THR A 357 -24.22 2.45 10.72
C THR A 357 -24.24 1.11 10.00
N TRP A 358 -23.18 0.81 9.24
CA TRP A 358 -22.88 -0.50 8.70
C TRP A 358 -21.69 -1.10 9.45
N LYS A 359 -21.74 -2.40 9.69
CA LYS A 359 -20.68 -3.17 10.34
C LYS A 359 -20.43 -4.47 9.57
N LEU A 360 -19.16 -4.82 9.39
CA LEU A 360 -18.74 -6.12 8.90
C LEU A 360 -18.58 -7.08 10.07
N ASP A 361 -19.19 -8.26 9.99
CA ASP A 361 -19.04 -9.30 11.01
C ASP A 361 -17.58 -9.76 11.09
N ASP A 362 -17.16 -10.15 12.29
CA ASP A 362 -15.84 -10.73 12.47
C ASP A 362 -15.74 -12.10 11.78
N VAL A 363 -14.51 -12.44 11.40
CA VAL A 363 -14.23 -13.72 10.75
C VAL A 363 -14.35 -14.85 11.76
N GLU A 364 -15.19 -15.82 11.47
CA GLU A 364 -15.42 -16.98 12.34
C GLU A 364 -14.48 -18.13 11.99
N ARG A 365 -13.92 -18.76 13.01
CA ARG A 365 -13.27 -20.05 12.84
C ARG A 365 -14.33 -21.15 12.84
N VAL A 366 -14.45 -21.91 11.74
CA VAL A 366 -15.49 -22.94 11.58
C VAL A 366 -14.97 -24.37 11.79
N LYS A 367 -13.66 -24.58 11.73
CA LYS A 367 -12.96 -25.84 12.08
C LYS A 367 -11.50 -25.58 12.29
#